data_e319da6e96becb9275af6ec5a58f1b61
#
_entry.id   e319da6e96becb9275af6ec5a58f1b61
#
_cell.length_a   1.000
_cell.length_b   1.000
_cell.length_c   1.000
_cell.angle_alpha   90.00
_cell.angle_beta   90.00
_cell.angle_gamma   90.00
#
_symmetry.space_group_name_H-M   'P 1'
#
loop_
_entity.id
_entity.type
_entity.pdbx_description
1 polymer ?
#
loop_
_entity_poly.entity_id
_entity_poly.type
_entity_poly.pdbx_seq_one_letter_code
_entity_poly.pdbx_strand_id
1 'polypeptide(L)'
;MIKILYVEDNEDNIYMLKARLERRDFSVVVATDGEQAVEMAVAEEPSLIIMDLSLPNVDGWEATRRLKANERTKHIPVIALSAHAMVGDRETALDAGCDDYDTKPVEFQRLLDKIKTLLDDATEPE
;
A
#
# COMPACT_ATOMS: atom_id res chain seq x y z
N MET A 1 1.66 -17.39 5.34
CA MET A 1 0.63 -16.52 4.73
C MET A 1 1.24 -15.15 4.47
N ILE A 2 1.03 -14.61 3.29
CA ILE A 2 1.56 -13.30 2.92
C ILE A 2 0.80 -12.21 3.66
N LYS A 3 1.54 -11.32 4.33
CA LYS A 3 0.95 -10.24 5.11
C LYS A 3 0.97 -8.94 4.31
N ILE A 4 -0.19 -8.29 4.20
CA ILE A 4 -0.33 -6.98 3.55
C ILE A 4 -0.71 -5.95 4.62
N LEU A 5 -0.01 -4.81 4.62
CA LEU A 5 -0.40 -3.65 5.41
C LEU A 5 -1.27 -2.75 4.53
N TYR A 6 -2.51 -2.55 4.93
CA TYR A 6 -3.45 -1.68 4.22
C TYR A 6 -3.64 -0.40 5.02
N VAL A 7 -3.31 0.72 4.43
CA VAL A 7 -3.37 2.03 5.08
C VAL A 7 -4.56 2.80 4.53
N GLU A 8 -5.57 2.99 5.36
CA GLU A 8 -6.85 3.58 4.99
C GLU A 8 -7.56 4.04 6.26
N ASP A 9 -8.22 5.19 6.22
CA ASP A 9 -8.97 5.72 7.37
C ASP A 9 -10.48 5.51 7.28
N ASN A 10 -11.01 5.15 6.12
CA ASN A 10 -12.45 4.95 5.92
C ASN A 10 -12.83 3.50 6.26
N GLU A 11 -13.69 3.34 7.26
CA GLU A 11 -14.08 2.02 7.77
C GLU A 11 -14.75 1.13 6.71
N ASP A 12 -15.58 1.70 5.85
CA ASP A 12 -16.25 0.94 4.80
C ASP A 12 -15.27 0.41 3.77
N ASN A 13 -14.31 1.24 3.38
CA ASN A 13 -13.25 0.84 2.45
C ASN A 13 -12.38 -0.25 3.05
N ILE A 14 -12.03 -0.11 4.32
CA ILE A 14 -11.24 -1.11 5.05
C ILE A 14 -11.98 -2.44 5.04
N TYR A 15 -13.25 -2.45 5.44
CA TYR A 15 -14.04 -3.67 5.51
C TYR A 15 -14.10 -4.40 4.17
N MET A 16 -14.38 -3.65 3.10
CA MET A 16 -14.56 -4.24 1.78
C MET A 16 -13.27 -4.83 1.23
N LEU A 17 -12.18 -4.09 1.25
CA LEU A 17 -10.94 -4.56 0.66
C LEU A 17 -10.27 -5.63 1.52
N LYS A 18 -10.26 -5.45 2.83
CA LYS A 18 -9.69 -6.44 3.75
C LYS A 18 -10.36 -7.80 3.57
N ALA A 19 -11.71 -7.83 3.51
CA ALA A 19 -12.46 -9.08 3.33
C ALA A 19 -12.09 -9.76 2.02
N ARG A 20 -11.96 -9.01 0.93
CA ARG A 20 -11.61 -9.57 -0.38
C ARG A 20 -10.20 -10.14 -0.39
N LEU A 21 -9.25 -9.43 0.22
CA LEU A 21 -7.87 -9.91 0.29
C LEU A 21 -7.77 -11.16 1.16
N GLU A 22 -8.48 -11.20 2.28
CA GLU A 22 -8.47 -12.37 3.16
C GLU A 22 -9.04 -13.61 2.47
N ARG A 23 -10.02 -13.44 1.59
CA ARG A 23 -10.56 -14.54 0.78
C ARG A 23 -9.55 -15.10 -0.22
N ARG A 24 -8.50 -14.35 -0.51
CA ARG A 24 -7.42 -14.79 -1.40
C ARG A 24 -6.20 -15.23 -0.61
N ASP A 25 -6.39 -15.56 0.65
CA ASP A 25 -5.37 -16.12 1.55
C ASP A 25 -4.26 -15.14 1.94
N PHE A 26 -4.54 -13.84 1.90
CA PHE A 26 -3.65 -12.83 2.46
C PHE A 26 -4.02 -12.55 3.92
N SER A 27 -3.01 -12.28 4.73
CA SER A 27 -3.23 -11.75 6.07
C SER A 27 -3.17 -10.22 5.95
N VAL A 28 -4.14 -9.51 6.53
CA VAL A 28 -4.21 -8.06 6.37
C VAL A 28 -4.15 -7.39 7.74
N VAL A 29 -3.20 -6.47 7.90
CA VAL A 29 -3.14 -5.57 9.05
C VAL A 29 -3.46 -4.17 8.55
N VAL A 30 -4.08 -3.34 9.39
CA VAL A 30 -4.62 -2.05 8.98
C VAL A 30 -4.00 -0.93 9.81
N ALA A 31 -3.55 0.13 9.12
CA ALA A 31 -3.18 1.40 9.74
C ALA A 31 -4.18 2.46 9.26
N THR A 32 -4.52 3.40 10.12
CA THR A 32 -5.54 4.39 9.80
C THR A 32 -4.98 5.79 9.52
N ASP A 33 -3.67 5.96 9.64
CA ASP A 33 -3.00 7.19 9.23
C ASP A 33 -1.55 6.88 8.82
N GLY A 34 -0.87 7.89 8.27
CA GLY A 34 0.48 7.69 7.74
C GLY A 34 1.52 7.42 8.81
N GLU A 35 1.34 7.98 10.01
CA GLU A 35 2.27 7.73 11.11
C GLU A 35 2.17 6.30 11.60
N GLN A 36 0.94 5.80 11.80
CA GLN A 36 0.72 4.39 12.11
C GLN A 36 1.29 3.48 11.04
N ALA A 37 1.15 3.86 9.77
CA ALA A 37 1.68 3.06 8.66
C ALA A 37 3.17 2.83 8.80
N VAL A 38 3.93 3.88 9.11
CA VAL A 38 5.38 3.77 9.29
C VAL A 38 5.71 2.87 10.48
N GLU A 39 5.05 3.08 11.61
CA GLU A 39 5.28 2.28 12.80
C GLU A 39 4.94 0.81 12.58
N MET A 40 3.79 0.54 11.95
CA MET A 40 3.33 -0.83 11.71
C MET A 40 4.18 -1.55 10.67
N ALA A 41 4.69 -0.83 9.68
CA ALA A 41 5.58 -1.43 8.69
C ALA A 41 6.86 -1.96 9.34
N VAL A 42 7.39 -1.23 10.32
CA VAL A 42 8.56 -1.70 11.07
C VAL A 42 8.20 -2.89 11.96
N ALA A 43 7.07 -2.80 12.69
CA ALA A 43 6.69 -3.82 13.66
C ALA A 43 6.19 -5.12 13.02
N GLU A 44 5.40 -5.00 11.97
CA GLU A 44 4.72 -6.15 11.34
C GLU A 44 5.49 -6.78 10.19
N GLU A 45 6.44 -6.07 9.62
CA GLU A 45 7.24 -6.52 8.48
C GLU A 45 6.39 -7.11 7.35
N PRO A 46 5.42 -6.32 6.81
CA PRO A 46 4.55 -6.85 5.75
C PRO A 46 5.33 -7.11 4.46
N SER A 47 4.76 -7.95 3.62
CA SER A 47 5.34 -8.24 2.31
C SER A 47 5.01 -7.17 1.28
N LEU A 48 3.94 -6.40 1.52
CA LEU A 48 3.48 -5.36 0.61
C LEU A 48 2.62 -4.37 1.38
N ILE A 49 2.61 -3.12 0.94
CA ILE A 49 1.81 -2.05 1.54
C ILE A 49 0.88 -1.48 0.48
N ILE A 50 -0.42 -1.36 0.81
CA ILE A 50 -1.39 -0.62 0.01
C ILE A 50 -1.64 0.69 0.73
N MET A 51 -1.29 1.81 0.10
CA MET A 51 -1.26 3.13 0.73
C MET A 51 -2.29 4.07 0.11
N ASP A 52 -3.30 4.46 0.89
CA ASP A 52 -4.20 5.53 0.50
C ASP A 52 -3.44 6.86 0.57
N LEU A 53 -3.56 7.68 -0.47
CA LEU A 53 -2.86 8.95 -0.53
C LEU A 53 -3.60 10.07 0.23
N SER A 54 -4.88 9.89 0.54
CA SER A 54 -5.72 10.91 1.19
C SER A 54 -5.90 10.62 2.67
N LEU A 55 -4.79 10.53 3.42
CA LEU A 55 -4.82 10.18 4.84
C LEU A 55 -4.77 11.42 5.73
N PRO A 56 -5.33 11.33 6.96
CA PRO A 56 -5.16 12.40 7.94
C PRO A 56 -3.74 12.41 8.51
N ASN A 57 -3.35 13.52 9.12
CA ASN A 57 -2.06 13.75 9.78
C ASN A 57 -0.90 13.68 8.81
N VAL A 58 -0.18 12.56 8.76
CA VAL A 58 0.86 12.32 7.78
C VAL A 58 0.19 11.66 6.57
N ASP A 59 0.20 12.35 5.43
CA ASP A 59 -0.46 11.83 4.22
C ASP A 59 0.31 10.68 3.59
N GLY A 60 -0.30 10.03 2.59
CA GLY A 60 0.29 8.86 1.95
C GLY A 60 1.59 9.15 1.21
N TRP A 61 1.77 10.36 0.68
CA TRP A 61 3.02 10.76 0.02
C TRP A 61 4.18 10.78 1.02
N GLU A 62 3.96 11.46 2.14
CA GLU A 62 4.98 11.59 3.17
C GLU A 62 5.27 10.26 3.84
N ALA A 63 4.23 9.46 4.11
CA ALA A 63 4.40 8.13 4.69
C ALA A 63 5.26 7.26 3.77
N THR A 64 5.00 7.30 2.46
CA THR A 64 5.79 6.54 1.48
C THR A 64 7.25 6.98 1.48
N ARG A 65 7.50 8.29 1.51
CA ARG A 65 8.88 8.80 1.57
C ARG A 65 9.61 8.29 2.80
N ARG A 66 8.94 8.31 3.96
CA ARG A 66 9.52 7.81 5.21
C ARG A 66 9.81 6.32 5.15
N LEU A 67 8.89 5.54 4.58
CA LEU A 67 9.09 4.09 4.42
C LEU A 67 10.29 3.79 3.52
N LYS A 68 10.42 4.53 2.43
CA LYS A 68 11.51 4.31 1.47
C LYS A 68 12.86 4.85 1.95
N ALA A 69 12.85 5.73 2.94
CA ALA A 69 14.07 6.25 3.57
C ALA A 69 14.55 5.38 4.73
N ASN A 70 13.74 4.44 5.22
CA ASN A 70 14.06 3.60 6.36
C ASN A 70 14.62 2.26 5.90
N GLU A 71 15.83 1.92 6.39
CA GLU A 71 16.50 0.67 6.02
C GLU A 71 15.67 -0.58 6.28
N ARG A 72 14.77 -0.54 7.27
CA ARG A 72 13.94 -1.68 7.64
C ARG A 72 12.75 -1.88 6.72
N THR A 73 12.31 -0.82 6.02
CA THR A 73 11.07 -0.86 5.24
C THR A 73 11.26 -0.50 3.77
N LYS A 74 12.41 0.03 3.38
CA LYS A 74 12.62 0.51 2.00
C LYS A 74 12.43 -0.57 0.94
N HIS A 75 12.63 -1.83 1.30
CA HIS A 75 12.49 -2.95 0.36
C HIS A 75 11.04 -3.39 0.16
N ILE A 76 10.12 -2.93 0.98
CA ILE A 76 8.72 -3.35 0.92
C ILE A 76 8.02 -2.63 -0.22
N PRO A 77 7.40 -3.37 -1.19
CA PRO A 77 6.67 -2.72 -2.28
C PRO A 77 5.47 -1.93 -1.76
N VAL A 78 5.24 -0.75 -2.33
CA VAL A 78 4.12 0.12 -1.98
C VAL A 78 3.28 0.38 -3.22
N ILE A 79 1.98 0.08 -3.14
CA ILE A 79 0.99 0.46 -4.14
C ILE A 79 0.20 1.64 -3.61
N ALA A 80 0.24 2.77 -4.31
CA ALA A 80 -0.53 3.95 -3.93
C ALA A 80 -1.94 3.85 -4.50
N LEU A 81 -2.95 4.23 -3.69
CA LEU A 81 -4.33 4.36 -4.14
C LEU A 81 -4.74 5.83 -4.06
N SER A 82 -5.28 6.36 -5.14
CA SER A 82 -5.74 7.75 -5.21
C SER A 82 -7.22 7.81 -5.57
N ALA A 83 -7.98 8.67 -4.86
CA ALA A 83 -9.36 8.98 -5.20
C ALA A 83 -9.44 9.95 -6.39
N HIS A 84 -8.33 10.60 -6.72
CA HIS A 84 -8.27 11.63 -7.76
C HIS A 84 -7.31 11.19 -8.86
N ALA A 85 -7.85 10.75 -9.99
CA ALA A 85 -7.04 10.35 -11.14
C ALA A 85 -6.66 11.59 -11.96
N MET A 86 -5.97 12.54 -11.34
CA MET A 86 -5.52 13.75 -12.02
C MET A 86 -4.24 13.50 -12.80
N VAL A 87 -4.05 14.27 -13.87
CA VAL A 87 -2.81 14.23 -14.65
C VAL A 87 -1.64 14.53 -13.71
N GLY A 88 -0.67 13.64 -13.70
CA GLY A 88 0.53 13.80 -12.87
C GLY A 88 0.49 13.08 -11.52
N ASP A 89 -0.67 12.63 -11.04
CA ASP A 89 -0.76 11.92 -9.76
C ASP A 89 0.10 10.65 -9.75
N ARG A 90 0.06 9.90 -10.84
CA ARG A 90 0.86 8.69 -10.95
C ARG A 90 2.35 8.99 -10.87
N GLU A 91 2.79 10.03 -11.56
CA GLU A 91 4.20 10.44 -11.55
C GLU A 91 4.62 10.91 -10.16
N THR A 92 3.76 11.67 -9.48
CA THR A 92 4.02 12.13 -8.12
C THR A 92 4.13 10.95 -7.15
N ALA A 93 3.27 9.95 -7.30
CA ALA A 93 3.34 8.74 -6.47
C ALA A 93 4.64 8.00 -6.68
N LEU A 94 5.05 7.81 -7.93
CA LEU A 94 6.29 7.13 -8.25
C LEU A 94 7.50 7.92 -7.76
N ASP A 95 7.47 9.25 -7.87
CA ASP A 95 8.53 10.12 -7.36
C ASP A 95 8.65 10.04 -5.84
N ALA A 96 7.55 9.82 -5.13
CA ALA A 96 7.58 9.62 -3.69
C ALA A 96 8.15 8.25 -3.29
N GLY A 97 8.30 7.35 -4.25
CA GLY A 97 8.89 6.03 -4.04
C GLY A 97 7.91 4.87 -4.11
N CYS A 98 6.65 5.11 -4.51
CA CYS A 98 5.69 4.03 -4.72
C CYS A 98 6.15 3.15 -5.87
N ASP A 99 5.92 1.85 -5.72
CA ASP A 99 6.31 0.88 -6.74
C ASP A 99 5.25 0.72 -7.82
N ASP A 100 4.00 1.02 -7.48
CA ASP A 100 2.90 1.05 -8.45
C ASP A 100 1.82 2.01 -7.94
N TYR A 101 0.79 2.22 -8.74
CA TYR A 101 -0.26 3.19 -8.49
C TYR A 101 -1.57 2.66 -9.05
N ASP A 102 -2.66 2.90 -8.33
CA ASP A 102 -3.99 2.58 -8.83
C ASP A 102 -4.97 3.66 -8.35
N THR A 103 -6.17 3.62 -8.90
CA THR A 103 -7.19 4.63 -8.64
C THR A 103 -8.41 4.01 -7.96
N LYS A 104 -9.12 4.83 -7.18
CA LYS A 104 -10.41 4.48 -6.60
C LYS A 104 -11.52 4.89 -7.58
N PRO A 105 -12.61 4.17 -7.64
CA PRO A 105 -12.93 2.97 -6.84
C PRO A 105 -12.03 1.80 -7.19
N VAL A 106 -11.74 0.97 -6.21
CA VAL A 106 -10.85 -0.18 -6.41
C VAL A 106 -11.49 -1.20 -7.36
N GLU A 107 -10.78 -1.50 -8.45
CA GLU A 107 -11.14 -2.62 -9.31
C GLU A 107 -10.28 -3.79 -8.83
N PHE A 108 -10.90 -4.73 -8.12
CA PHE A 108 -10.18 -5.72 -7.32
C PHE A 108 -9.24 -6.59 -8.15
N GLN A 109 -9.70 -7.06 -9.32
CA GLN A 109 -8.85 -7.93 -10.13
C GLN A 109 -7.58 -7.20 -10.62
N ARG A 110 -7.73 -5.94 -11.01
CA ARG A 110 -6.58 -5.13 -11.43
C ARG A 110 -5.61 -4.92 -10.27
N LEU A 111 -6.13 -4.61 -9.08
CA LEU A 111 -5.31 -4.44 -7.89
C LEU A 111 -4.61 -5.76 -7.53
N LEU A 112 -5.33 -6.86 -7.57
CA LEU A 112 -4.78 -8.18 -7.27
C LEU A 112 -3.65 -8.55 -8.22
N ASP A 113 -3.79 -8.24 -9.50
CA ASP A 113 -2.75 -8.50 -10.50
C ASP A 113 -1.49 -7.69 -10.19
N LYS A 114 -1.65 -6.43 -9.77
CA LYS A 114 -0.51 -5.58 -9.37
C LYS A 114 0.18 -6.12 -8.13
N ILE A 115 -0.60 -6.57 -7.15
CA ILE A 115 -0.07 -7.18 -5.92
C ILE A 115 0.78 -8.40 -6.29
N LYS A 116 0.24 -9.29 -7.11
CA LYS A 116 0.95 -10.51 -7.50
C LYS A 116 2.23 -10.21 -8.26
N THR A 117 2.18 -9.25 -9.16
CA THR A 117 3.37 -8.84 -9.93
C THR A 117 4.48 -8.35 -9.01
N LEU A 118 4.15 -7.48 -8.05
CA LEU A 118 5.15 -6.94 -7.14
C LEU A 118 5.69 -8.00 -6.18
N LEU A 119 4.85 -8.91 -5.71
CA LEU A 119 5.30 -10.01 -4.84
C LEU A 119 6.21 -10.98 -5.58
N ASP A 120 5.91 -11.29 -6.83
CA ASP A 120 6.74 -12.15 -7.66
C ASP A 120 8.10 -11.52 -7.93
N ASP A 121 8.11 -10.23 -8.26
CA ASP A 121 9.36 -9.49 -8.49
C ASP A 121 10.23 -9.46 -7.24
N ALA A 122 9.60 -9.29 -6.07
CA ALA A 122 10.32 -9.23 -4.79
C ALA A 122 10.90 -10.59 -4.38
N THR A 123 10.33 -11.69 -4.86
CA THR A 123 10.75 -13.05 -4.49
C THR A 123 11.62 -13.74 -5.55
N GLU A 124 11.74 -13.17 -6.75
CA GLU A 124 12.57 -13.75 -7.81
C GLU A 124 14.04 -13.71 -7.42
N PRO A 125 14.75 -14.82 -7.56
CA PRO A 125 16.20 -14.81 -7.37
C PRO A 125 16.87 -14.03 -8.51
N GLU A 126 17.84 -13.24 -8.16
CA GLU A 126 18.60 -12.49 -9.15
C GLU A 126 19.60 -13.38 -9.88
#